data_83ef1a1b390e7e47f387826f2fac8ac8
#
_entry.id   83ef1a1b390e7e47f387826f2fac8ac8
#
_cell.length_a   1.000
_cell.length_b   1.000
_cell.length_c   1.000
_cell.angle_alpha   90.00
_cell.angle_beta   90.00
_cell.angle_gamma   90.00
#
_symmetry.space_group_name_H-M   'P 1'
#
loop_
_entity.id
_entity.type
_entity.pdbx_description
1 polymer ?
#
loop_
_entity_poly.entity_id
_entity_poly.type
_entity_poly.pdbx_seq_one_letter_code
_entity_poly.pdbx_strand_id
1 'polypeptide(L)' 'MVWNERTIIADKNYRPDRIMEKDGELLVVDYKFGEKHDKYYAQIRNYVKLLKQMNKWSNVRGCLYFHETKSLQWV' A
#
# COMPACT_ATOMS: atom_id res chain seq x y z
N MET A 1 -0.55 20.61 0.25
CA MET A 1 -0.37 19.74 1.40
C MET A 1 0.41 18.50 1.03
N VAL A 2 1.29 18.03 1.87
CA VAL A 2 2.25 16.97 1.57
C VAL A 2 1.84 15.68 2.27
N TRP A 3 2.04 14.55 1.59
CA TRP A 3 1.88 13.23 2.21
C TRP A 3 3.01 12.99 3.21
N ASN A 4 2.66 12.55 4.41
CA ASN A 4 3.63 12.22 5.45
C ASN A 4 3.87 10.72 5.49
N GLU A 5 5.14 10.33 5.55
CA GLU A 5 5.50 8.93 5.66
C GLU A 5 5.21 8.40 7.07
N ARG A 6 4.67 7.19 7.15
CA ARG A 6 4.32 6.53 8.40
C ARG A 6 4.94 5.15 8.46
N THR A 7 5.25 4.70 9.67
CA THR A 7 5.68 3.33 9.91
C THR A 7 4.56 2.61 10.65
N ILE A 8 3.93 1.66 9.97
CA ILE A 8 2.83 0.88 10.53
C ILE A 8 3.11 -0.59 10.26
N ILE A 9 2.98 -1.44 11.27
CA ILE A 9 3.16 -2.87 11.12
C ILE A 9 1.80 -3.54 11.36
N ALA A 10 1.11 -3.88 10.27
CA ALA A 10 -0.16 -4.59 10.33
C ALA A 10 0.02 -6.09 10.10
N ASP A 11 1.10 -6.48 9.45
CA ASP A 11 1.42 -7.88 9.16
C ASP A 11 2.92 -8.07 9.31
N LYS A 12 3.33 -9.07 10.10
CA LYS A 12 4.75 -9.37 10.35
C LYS A 12 5.46 -9.93 9.12
N ASN A 13 4.71 -10.55 8.23
CA ASN A 13 5.26 -11.25 7.08
C ASN A 13 5.30 -10.39 5.82
N TYR A 14 4.72 -9.20 5.85
CA TYR A 14 4.69 -8.34 4.70
C TYR A 14 4.78 -6.89 5.14
N ARG A 15 5.74 -6.16 4.56
CA ARG A 15 5.91 -4.73 4.78
C ARG A 15 5.95 -4.04 3.42
N PRO A 16 4.99 -3.18 3.12
CA PRO A 16 5.04 -2.38 1.91
C PRO A 16 6.21 -1.39 1.96
N ASP A 17 6.67 -0.96 0.80
CA ASP A 17 7.81 -0.06 0.71
C ASP A 17 7.51 1.32 1.30
N ARG A 18 6.28 1.79 1.14
CA ARG A 18 5.88 3.09 1.68
C ARG A 18 4.45 3.08 2.18
N ILE A 19 4.25 3.76 3.30
CA ILE A 19 2.92 4.06 3.82
C ILE A 19 2.90 5.57 4.09
N MET A 20 1.95 6.27 3.49
CA MET A 20 1.87 7.72 3.58
C MET A 20 0.48 8.15 4.04
N GLU A 21 0.43 9.19 4.84
CA GLU A 21 -0.82 9.72 5.37
C GLU A 21 -0.98 11.20 4.99
N LYS A 22 -2.21 11.57 4.66
CA LYS A 22 -2.58 12.94 4.37
C LYS A 22 -4.06 13.13 4.69
N ASP A 23 -4.37 14.08 5.56
CA ASP A 23 -5.75 14.47 5.89
C ASP A 23 -6.64 13.28 6.31
N GLY A 24 -6.08 12.34 7.06
CA GLY A 24 -6.81 11.16 7.51
C GLY A 24 -6.92 10.05 6.49
N GLU A 25 -6.35 10.22 5.32
CA GLU A 25 -6.26 9.18 4.30
C GLU A 25 -4.91 8.49 4.37
N LEU A 26 -4.90 7.19 4.12
CA LEU A 26 -3.68 6.39 4.13
C LEU A 26 -3.45 5.79 2.74
N LEU A 27 -2.23 5.91 2.26
CA LEU A 27 -1.82 5.35 0.97
C LEU A 27 -0.67 4.37 1.18
N VAL A 28 -0.88 3.14 0.73
CA VAL A 28 0.11 2.08 0.80
C VAL A 28 0.66 1.86 -0.60
N VAL A 29 1.97 1.98 -0.75
CA VAL A 29 2.64 1.83 -2.05
C VAL A 29 3.71 0.76 -1.96
N ASP A 30 3.74 -0.12 -2.94
CA ASP A 30 4.78 -1.13 -3.05
C ASP A 30 5.38 -1.06 -4.45
N TYR A 31 6.71 -1.03 -4.51
CA TYR A 31 7.45 -0.97 -5.79
C TYR A 31 7.81 -2.39 -6.20
N LYS A 32 7.51 -2.73 -7.44
CA LYS A 32 7.80 -4.06 -7.97
C LYS A 32 8.67 -3.96 -9.21
N PHE A 33 9.61 -4.89 -9.30
CA PHE A 33 10.46 -5.06 -10.48
C PHE A 33 10.09 -6.39 -11.11
N GLY A 34 10.10 -6.43 -12.45
CA GLY A 34 9.77 -7.64 -13.18
C GLY A 34 8.30 -7.80 -13.49
N GLU A 35 7.87 -9.05 -13.63
CA GLU A 35 6.53 -9.37 -14.08
C GLU A 35 5.46 -9.14 -13.01
N LYS A 36 4.24 -8.92 -13.48
CA LYS A 36 3.08 -8.81 -12.61
C LYS A 36 2.64 -10.21 -12.15
N HIS A 37 2.50 -10.37 -10.84
CA HIS A 37 2.04 -11.64 -10.25
C HIS A 37 0.84 -11.39 -9.35
N ASP A 38 -0.12 -12.29 -9.41
CA ASP A 38 -1.33 -12.19 -8.60
C ASP A 38 -1.04 -12.12 -7.10
N LYS A 39 0.02 -12.80 -6.65
CA LYS A 39 0.40 -12.78 -5.24
C LYS A 39 0.73 -11.38 -4.73
N TYR A 40 1.25 -10.50 -5.58
CA TYR A 40 1.55 -9.13 -5.18
C TYR A 40 0.27 -8.36 -4.86
N TYR A 41 -0.75 -8.54 -5.71
CA TYR A 41 -2.05 -7.91 -5.48
C TYR A 41 -2.72 -8.45 -4.21
N ALA A 42 -2.63 -9.75 -4.01
CA ALA A 42 -3.21 -10.39 -2.82
C ALA A 42 -2.56 -9.87 -1.54
N GLN A 43 -1.24 -9.74 -1.55
CA GLN A 43 -0.49 -9.25 -0.39
C GLN A 43 -0.89 -7.83 0.00
N ILE A 44 -0.88 -6.91 -0.97
CA ILE A 44 -1.18 -5.51 -0.67
C ILE A 44 -2.67 -5.32 -0.35
N ARG A 45 -3.54 -6.09 -1.01
CA ARG A 45 -4.97 -6.05 -0.73
C ARG A 45 -5.26 -6.50 0.70
N ASN A 46 -4.61 -7.57 1.14
CA ASN A 46 -4.75 -8.05 2.51
C ASN A 46 -4.24 -7.01 3.52
N TYR A 47 -3.12 -6.39 3.21
CA TYR A 47 -2.55 -5.36 4.08
C TYR A 47 -3.48 -4.16 4.22
N VAL A 48 -4.04 -3.69 3.10
CA VAL A 48 -5.03 -2.60 3.10
C VAL A 48 -6.24 -2.98 3.94
N LYS A 49 -6.70 -4.23 3.81
CA LYS A 49 -7.83 -4.73 4.59
C LYS A 49 -7.54 -4.66 6.09
N LEU A 50 -6.35 -5.08 6.50
CA LEU A 50 -5.94 -5.04 7.91
C LEU A 50 -5.91 -3.60 8.44
N LEU A 51 -5.42 -2.67 7.63
CA LEU A 51 -5.40 -1.26 8.00
C LEU A 51 -6.80 -0.68 8.14
N LYS A 52 -7.70 -1.06 7.25
CA LYS A 52 -9.11 -0.63 7.32
C LYS A 52 -9.77 -1.12 8.60
N GLN A 53 -9.43 -2.31 9.06
CA GLN A 53 -9.99 -2.89 10.29
C GLN A 53 -9.56 -2.13 11.54
N MET A 54 -8.48 -1.38 11.47
CA MET A 54 -8.02 -0.56 12.60
C MET A 54 -8.90 0.66 12.83
N ASN A 55 -9.67 1.05 11.83
CA ASN A 55 -10.66 2.12 11.92
C ASN A 55 -10.08 3.48 12.33
N LYS A 56 -8.86 3.76 11.91
CA LYS A 56 -8.13 4.98 12.27
C LYS A 56 -8.10 6.03 11.17
N TRP A 57 -8.40 5.61 9.94
CA TRP A 57 -8.31 6.50 8.77
C TRP A 57 -9.64 6.55 8.06
N SER A 58 -9.95 7.69 7.46
CA SER A 58 -11.20 7.85 6.71
C SER A 58 -11.19 7.05 5.42
N ASN A 59 -10.00 6.84 4.84
CA ASN A 59 -9.85 6.07 3.62
C ASN A 59 -8.47 5.42 3.61
N VAL A 60 -8.41 4.17 3.18
CA VAL A 60 -7.14 3.44 3.01
C VAL A 60 -7.10 2.90 1.60
N ARG A 61 -6.05 3.24 0.86
CA ARG A 61 -5.86 2.84 -0.53
C ARG A 61 -4.51 2.18 -0.70
N GLY A 62 -4.43 1.24 -1.62
CA GLY A 62 -3.18 0.57 -1.95
C GLY A 62 -2.90 0.61 -3.43
N CYS A 63 -1.62 0.65 -3.80
CA CYS A 63 -1.21 0.54 -5.20
C CYS A 63 0.13 -0.16 -5.33
N LEU A 64 0.31 -0.78 -6.48
CA LEU A 64 1.57 -1.37 -6.90
C LEU A 64 2.15 -0.50 -8.02
N TYR A 65 3.42 -0.17 -7.90
CA TYR A 65 4.14 0.53 -8.97
C TYR A 65 5.13 -0.44 -9.62
N PHE A 66 4.94 -0.68 -10.91
CA PHE A 66 5.81 -1.55 -11.69
C PHE A 66 6.85 -0.71 -12.41
N HIS A 67 8.09 -0.83 -11.97
CA HIS A 67 9.17 0.03 -12.44
C HIS A 67 9.47 -0.13 -13.94
N GLU A 68 9.48 -1.37 -14.42
CA GLU A 68 9.83 -1.65 -15.82
C GLU A 68 8.85 -1.04 -16.80
N THR A 69 7.56 -1.10 -16.50
CA THR A 69 6.53 -0.54 -17.36
C THR A 69 6.13 0.87 -16.97
N LYS A 70 6.67 1.38 -15.85
CA LYS A 70 6.32 2.68 -15.27
C LYS A 70 4.80 2.81 -15.13
N SER A 71 4.15 1.73 -14.70
CA SER A 71 2.70 1.70 -14.55
C SER A 71 2.31 1.57 -13.09
N LEU A 72 1.19 2.20 -12.74
CA LEU A 72 0.65 2.21 -11.41
C LEU A 72 -0.67 1.44 -11.43
N GLN A 73 -0.80 0.48 -10.52
CA GLN A 73 -2.01 -0.36 -10.44
C GLN A 73 -2.64 -0.19 -9.06
N TRP A 74 -3.87 0.29 -9.04
CA TRP A 74 -4.64 0.42 -7.80
C TRP A 74 -5.23 -0.93 -7.39
N VAL A 75 -5.30 -1.12 -6.11
CA VAL A 75 -5.83 -2.37 -5.55
C VAL A 75 -7.07 -2.12 -4.73
#